data_af5c4d7a3acf2f1f3cd312f370c1cc5e
#
_entry.id   af5c4d7a3acf2f1f3cd312f370c1cc5e
#
_cell.length_a   1.000
_cell.length_b   1.000
_cell.length_c   1.000
_cell.angle_alpha   90.00
_cell.angle_beta   90.00
_cell.angle_gamma   90.00
#
_symmetry.space_group_name_H-M   'P 1'
#
loop_
_entity.id
_entity.type
_entity.pdbx_description
1 polymer ?
#
loop_
_entity_poly.entity_id
_entity_poly.type
_entity_poly.pdbx_seq_one_letter_code
_entity_poly.pdbx_strand_id
1 'polypeptide(L)'
;MSSPATASLLASRLRRIAVFALVFVVEAARATQPIPAFADVKAAARPSVAVLLARDGTPLAERRIDPHVRRLEWVALNSFSPALREALLAAEDKRFFEHSGVDWRAFVGALWHNLWYDRKRGASTLSMQLAGLLDPELALGRGGMPRRSLGQKWDQALAAQALEARWTKEQILEAYLNLAPFRGDLQGVHAAARALFGKSPAELGRAEALILAVLLRG
;
A
#
# COMPACT_ATOMS: atom_id res chain seq x y z
N MET A 1 -15.64 -51.97 13.09
CA MET A 1 -15.65 -51.34 14.45
C MET A 1 -14.53 -50.33 14.49
N SER A 2 -14.84 -49.03 14.33
CA SER A 2 -13.85 -47.96 14.39
C SER A 2 -13.45 -47.70 15.85
N SER A 3 -12.14 -47.67 16.12
CA SER A 3 -11.57 -47.45 17.45
C SER A 3 -12.01 -46.10 18.03
N PRO A 4 -12.38 -46.01 19.33
CA PRO A 4 -12.79 -44.77 19.97
C PRO A 4 -11.71 -43.68 19.93
N ALA A 5 -10.44 -44.03 19.74
CA ALA A 5 -9.33 -43.09 19.58
C ALA A 5 -9.37 -42.34 18.26
N THR A 6 -9.80 -42.97 17.16
CA THR A 6 -9.91 -42.31 15.83
C THR A 6 -11.09 -41.33 15.81
N ALA A 7 -12.20 -41.62 16.48
CA ALA A 7 -13.34 -40.72 16.61
C ALA A 7 -13.00 -39.45 17.42
N SER A 8 -12.21 -39.58 18.50
CA SER A 8 -11.76 -38.46 19.32
C SER A 8 -10.78 -37.54 18.57
N LEU A 9 -9.86 -38.09 17.79
CA LEU A 9 -8.95 -37.31 16.96
C LEU A 9 -9.67 -36.56 15.82
N LEU A 10 -10.68 -37.18 15.19
CA LEU A 10 -11.51 -36.53 14.17
C LEU A 10 -12.33 -35.37 14.77
N ALA A 11 -12.95 -35.59 15.93
CA ALA A 11 -13.73 -34.58 16.66
C ALA A 11 -12.85 -33.39 17.07
N SER A 12 -11.61 -33.62 17.51
CA SER A 12 -10.67 -32.55 17.85
C SER A 12 -10.22 -31.75 16.65
N ARG A 13 -10.00 -32.40 15.49
CA ARG A 13 -9.67 -31.73 14.23
C ARG A 13 -10.84 -30.91 13.67
N LEU A 14 -12.05 -31.46 13.72
CA LEU A 14 -13.27 -30.75 13.31
C LEU A 14 -13.56 -29.54 14.22
N ARG A 15 -13.36 -29.66 15.54
CA ARG A 15 -13.44 -28.50 16.44
C ARG A 15 -12.44 -27.42 16.12
N ARG A 16 -11.19 -27.76 15.81
CA ARG A 16 -10.16 -26.78 15.41
C ARG A 16 -10.51 -26.10 14.09
N ILE A 17 -11.02 -26.84 13.11
CA ILE A 17 -11.49 -26.28 11.84
C ILE A 17 -12.70 -25.36 12.05
N ALA A 18 -13.67 -25.75 12.88
CA ALA A 18 -14.84 -24.94 13.20
C ALA A 18 -14.48 -23.66 13.97
N VAL A 19 -13.54 -23.73 14.92
CA VAL A 19 -13.01 -22.56 15.63
C VAL A 19 -12.25 -21.65 14.68
N PHE A 20 -11.43 -22.21 13.78
CA PHE A 20 -10.76 -21.43 12.72
C PHE A 20 -11.77 -20.77 11.78
N ALA A 21 -12.81 -21.48 11.35
CA ALA A 21 -13.86 -20.94 10.49
C ALA A 21 -14.69 -19.86 11.20
N LEU A 22 -14.98 -20.03 12.48
CA LEU A 22 -15.74 -19.05 13.28
C LEU A 22 -14.91 -17.78 13.55
N VAL A 23 -13.62 -17.93 13.89
CA VAL A 23 -12.69 -16.80 14.01
C VAL A 23 -12.59 -16.07 12.68
N PHE A 24 -12.56 -16.79 11.55
CA PHE A 24 -12.52 -16.25 10.21
C PHE A 24 -13.77 -15.41 9.85
N VAL A 25 -14.95 -15.87 10.26
CA VAL A 25 -16.23 -15.16 10.02
C VAL A 25 -16.35 -13.91 10.91
N VAL A 26 -15.90 -14.01 12.16
CA VAL A 26 -15.95 -12.87 13.11
C VAL A 26 -14.93 -11.80 12.74
N GLU A 27 -13.75 -12.17 12.24
CA GLU A 27 -12.75 -11.19 11.76
C GLU A 27 -13.13 -10.57 10.41
N ALA A 28 -13.77 -11.33 9.51
CA ALA A 28 -14.31 -10.76 8.28
C ALA A 28 -15.39 -9.68 8.55
N ALA A 29 -16.13 -9.78 9.64
CA ALA A 29 -17.08 -8.75 10.08
C ALA A 29 -16.43 -7.51 10.72
N ARG A 30 -15.19 -7.61 11.22
CA ARG A 30 -14.41 -6.49 11.76
C ARG A 30 -13.74 -5.64 10.67
N ALA A 31 -13.53 -6.17 9.49
CA ALA A 31 -12.69 -5.59 8.43
C ALA A 31 -13.40 -4.54 7.56
N THR A 32 -14.46 -3.88 8.01
CA THR A 32 -15.15 -2.93 7.13
C THR A 32 -15.34 -1.56 7.74
N GLN A 33 -14.26 -0.85 7.99
CA GLN A 33 -14.35 0.60 7.76
C GLN A 33 -14.72 0.77 6.27
N PRO A 34 -15.77 1.54 5.95
CA PRO A 34 -16.16 1.71 4.56
C PRO A 34 -15.01 2.37 3.80
N ILE A 35 -14.51 1.71 2.77
CA ILE A 35 -13.47 2.28 1.89
C ILE A 35 -13.99 3.65 1.39
N PRO A 36 -13.29 4.76 1.64
CA PRO A 36 -13.71 6.09 1.20
C PRO A 36 -13.80 6.15 -0.33
N ALA A 37 -14.59 7.06 -0.88
CA ALA A 37 -14.58 7.27 -2.32
C ALA A 37 -13.24 7.87 -2.77
N PHE A 38 -12.78 7.52 -3.97
CA PHE A 38 -11.53 8.04 -4.53
C PHE A 38 -11.49 9.58 -4.54
N ALA A 39 -12.63 10.21 -4.90
CA ALA A 39 -12.76 11.66 -4.93
C ALA A 39 -12.55 12.29 -3.55
N ASP A 40 -13.04 11.65 -2.49
CA ASP A 40 -12.91 12.14 -1.12
C ASP A 40 -11.46 12.06 -0.65
N VAL A 41 -10.78 10.96 -0.94
CA VAL A 41 -9.35 10.78 -0.63
C VAL A 41 -8.51 11.83 -1.36
N LYS A 42 -8.79 12.05 -2.64
CA LYS A 42 -8.11 13.08 -3.44
C LYS A 42 -8.35 14.48 -2.88
N ALA A 43 -9.58 14.82 -2.51
CA ALA A 43 -9.93 16.12 -1.93
C ALA A 43 -9.31 16.36 -0.55
N ALA A 44 -9.17 15.29 0.25
CA ALA A 44 -8.52 15.33 1.56
C ALA A 44 -7.00 15.47 1.50
N ALA A 45 -6.38 15.05 0.39
CA ALA A 45 -4.93 15.08 0.21
C ALA A 45 -4.40 16.47 -0.17
N ARG A 46 -4.68 17.47 0.68
CA ARG A 46 -4.25 18.87 0.47
C ARG A 46 -2.73 18.99 0.61
N PRO A 47 -2.08 19.93 -0.12
CA PRO A 47 -0.69 20.28 0.09
C PRO A 47 -0.43 20.70 1.54
N SER A 48 0.72 20.30 2.07
CA SER A 48 1.16 20.71 3.42
C SER A 48 2.15 21.86 3.41
N VAL A 49 2.33 22.46 2.22
CA VAL A 49 3.19 23.62 1.99
C VAL A 49 2.35 24.72 1.35
N ALA A 50 2.34 25.90 1.93
CA ALA A 50 1.80 27.10 1.31
C ALA A 50 2.91 27.78 0.50
N VAL A 51 2.62 28.14 -0.73
CA VAL A 51 3.54 28.84 -1.63
C VAL A 51 3.01 30.24 -1.87
N LEU A 52 3.81 31.24 -1.55
CA LEU A 52 3.54 32.62 -1.93
C LEU A 52 4.05 32.84 -3.36
N LEU A 53 3.16 33.21 -4.24
CA LEU A 53 3.49 33.49 -5.64
C LEU A 53 3.57 34.99 -5.91
N ALA A 54 4.48 35.40 -6.77
CA ALA A 54 4.48 36.73 -7.39
C ALA A 54 3.33 36.86 -8.40
N ARG A 55 3.12 38.07 -8.93
CA ARG A 55 2.07 38.34 -9.92
C ARG A 55 2.20 37.50 -11.20
N ASP A 56 3.42 37.16 -11.58
CA ASP A 56 3.75 36.33 -12.73
C ASP A 56 3.74 34.82 -12.46
N GLY A 57 3.35 34.41 -11.23
CA GLY A 57 3.32 33.00 -10.81
C GLY A 57 4.67 32.47 -10.28
N THR A 58 5.70 33.31 -10.20
CA THR A 58 7.01 32.89 -9.64
C THR A 58 6.90 32.63 -8.15
N PRO A 59 7.38 31.50 -7.62
CA PRO A 59 7.41 31.25 -6.18
C PRO A 59 8.34 32.25 -5.46
N LEU A 60 7.81 33.02 -4.51
CA LEU A 60 8.55 33.98 -3.68
C LEU A 60 8.98 33.40 -2.35
N ALA A 61 8.13 32.59 -1.75
CA ALA A 61 8.40 31.94 -0.47
C ALA A 61 7.56 30.68 -0.31
N GLU A 62 8.09 29.72 0.45
CA GLU A 62 7.40 28.50 0.84
C GLU A 62 7.30 28.45 2.36
N ARG A 63 6.11 28.14 2.88
CA ARG A 63 5.87 27.93 4.30
C ARG A 63 5.25 26.57 4.55
N ARG A 64 5.84 25.77 5.41
CA ARG A 64 5.25 24.51 5.86
C ARG A 64 4.04 24.79 6.74
N ILE A 65 2.89 24.20 6.40
CA ILE A 65 1.65 24.22 7.15
C ILE A 65 1.66 23.07 8.17
N ASP A 66 2.08 21.86 7.72
CA ASP A 66 2.23 20.68 8.57
C ASP A 66 3.73 20.37 8.74
N PRO A 67 4.27 20.39 9.97
CA PRO A 67 5.68 20.08 10.23
C PRO A 67 6.02 18.58 10.10
N HIS A 68 5.01 17.69 10.16
CA HIS A 68 5.21 16.24 10.19
C HIS A 68 5.20 15.58 8.81
N VAL A 69 4.58 16.25 7.82
CA VAL A 69 4.48 15.73 6.46
C VAL A 69 4.80 16.82 5.45
N ARG A 70 5.53 16.46 4.40
CA ARG A 70 5.73 17.31 3.22
C ARG A 70 5.04 16.64 2.04
N ARG A 71 3.85 17.15 1.72
CA ARG A 71 3.03 16.75 0.58
C ARG A 71 2.79 17.96 -0.30
N LEU A 72 2.98 17.78 -1.60
CA LEU A 72 2.66 18.77 -2.61
C LEU A 72 1.30 18.47 -3.26
N GLU A 73 0.95 19.20 -4.31
CA GLU A 73 -0.30 19.05 -5.03
C GLU A 73 -0.47 17.63 -5.55
N TRP A 74 -1.73 17.17 -5.56
CA TRP A 74 -2.09 15.89 -6.15
C TRP A 74 -1.81 15.89 -7.65
N VAL A 75 -1.15 14.84 -8.13
CA VAL A 75 -0.80 14.65 -9.53
C VAL A 75 -1.67 13.57 -10.14
N ALA A 76 -2.29 13.86 -11.29
CA ALA A 76 -3.07 12.87 -12.02
C ALA A 76 -2.17 11.79 -12.63
N LEU A 77 -2.67 10.55 -12.75
CA LEU A 77 -1.88 9.40 -13.20
C LEU A 77 -1.17 9.61 -14.54
N ASN A 78 -1.84 10.27 -15.47
CA ASN A 78 -1.28 10.56 -16.81
C ASN A 78 -0.15 11.60 -16.78
N SER A 79 0.00 12.35 -15.71
CA SER A 79 1.06 13.34 -15.52
C SER A 79 2.32 12.77 -14.83
N PHE A 80 2.32 11.49 -14.47
CA PHE A 80 3.55 10.81 -14.05
C PHE A 80 4.30 10.25 -15.26
N SER A 81 5.63 10.31 -15.21
CA SER A 81 6.45 9.75 -16.30
C SER A 81 6.15 8.25 -16.50
N PRO A 82 6.11 7.75 -17.74
CA PRO A 82 5.96 6.31 -18.00
C PRO A 82 7.03 5.48 -17.32
N ALA A 83 8.28 5.95 -17.30
CA ALA A 83 9.40 5.27 -16.66
C ALA A 83 9.18 5.05 -15.17
N LEU A 84 8.55 6.00 -14.46
CA LEU A 84 8.23 5.86 -13.04
C LEU A 84 7.16 4.79 -12.81
N ARG A 85 6.10 4.78 -13.61
CA ARG A 85 5.03 3.79 -13.49
C ARG A 85 5.55 2.38 -13.73
N GLU A 86 6.37 2.20 -14.77
CA GLU A 86 7.03 0.93 -15.08
C GLU A 86 7.96 0.48 -13.95
N ALA A 87 8.82 1.39 -13.45
CA ALA A 87 9.77 1.09 -12.38
C ALA A 87 9.05 0.68 -11.09
N LEU A 88 7.98 1.39 -10.71
CA LEU A 88 7.18 1.09 -9.53
C LEU A 88 6.51 -0.28 -9.65
N LEU A 89 5.83 -0.54 -10.76
CA LEU A 89 5.16 -1.83 -10.98
C LEU A 89 6.17 -2.98 -11.00
N ALA A 90 7.31 -2.81 -11.65
CA ALA A 90 8.37 -3.81 -11.66
C ALA A 90 8.98 -4.10 -10.28
N ALA A 91 9.06 -3.08 -9.42
CA ALA A 91 9.64 -3.20 -8.09
C ALA A 91 8.65 -3.77 -7.06
N GLU A 92 7.41 -3.28 -7.05
CA GLU A 92 6.44 -3.54 -6.00
C GLU A 92 5.40 -4.59 -6.36
N ASP A 93 4.89 -4.58 -7.61
CA ASP A 93 3.76 -5.42 -8.00
C ASP A 93 3.72 -5.66 -9.52
N LYS A 94 4.55 -6.59 -10.00
CA LYS A 94 4.70 -6.88 -11.44
C LYS A 94 3.41 -7.30 -12.15
N ARG A 95 2.47 -7.88 -11.39
CA ARG A 95 1.20 -8.38 -11.91
C ARG A 95 0.02 -7.57 -11.42
N PHE A 96 0.24 -6.30 -11.09
CA PHE A 96 -0.78 -5.40 -10.55
C PHE A 96 -2.09 -5.43 -11.31
N PHE A 97 -2.05 -5.46 -12.64
CA PHE A 97 -3.24 -5.49 -13.50
C PHE A 97 -3.86 -6.89 -13.68
N GLU A 98 -3.24 -7.96 -13.15
CA GLU A 98 -3.66 -9.34 -13.36
C GLU A 98 -4.40 -9.95 -12.15
N HIS A 99 -4.41 -9.29 -11.00
CA HIS A 99 -5.04 -9.79 -9.77
C HIS A 99 -6.06 -8.79 -9.21
N SER A 100 -6.90 -9.24 -8.28
CA SER A 100 -7.93 -8.43 -7.60
C SER A 100 -7.56 -8.25 -6.11
N GLY A 101 -6.72 -7.27 -5.81
CA GLY A 101 -6.27 -6.92 -4.46
C GLY A 101 -5.10 -7.76 -3.95
N VAL A 102 -5.11 -9.07 -4.14
CA VAL A 102 -4.08 -10.01 -3.67
C VAL A 102 -3.54 -10.83 -4.82
N ASP A 103 -2.22 -10.85 -4.99
CA ASP A 103 -1.54 -11.76 -5.90
C ASP A 103 -1.32 -13.13 -5.24
N TRP A 104 -2.31 -14.03 -5.35
CA TRP A 104 -2.24 -15.36 -4.76
C TRP A 104 -1.08 -16.21 -5.28
N ARG A 105 -0.68 -16.02 -6.54
CA ARG A 105 0.48 -16.73 -7.11
C ARG A 105 1.78 -16.25 -6.48
N ALA A 106 1.94 -14.93 -6.30
CA ALA A 106 3.10 -14.38 -5.60
C ALA A 106 3.09 -14.79 -4.12
N PHE A 107 1.92 -14.84 -3.48
CA PHE A 107 1.75 -15.24 -2.09
C PHE A 107 2.21 -16.69 -1.86
N VAL A 108 1.71 -17.64 -2.66
CA VAL A 108 2.12 -19.05 -2.58
C VAL A 108 3.61 -19.22 -2.90
N GLY A 109 4.10 -18.51 -3.93
CA GLY A 109 5.53 -18.52 -4.27
C GLY A 109 6.42 -17.95 -3.17
N ALA A 110 5.98 -16.89 -2.50
CA ALA A 110 6.71 -16.31 -1.36
C ALA A 110 6.68 -17.22 -0.13
N LEU A 111 5.53 -17.87 0.15
CA LEU A 111 5.41 -18.84 1.23
C LEU A 111 6.37 -20.02 1.02
N TRP A 112 6.38 -20.59 -0.18
CA TRP A 112 7.31 -21.66 -0.55
C TRP A 112 8.77 -21.22 -0.42
N HIS A 113 9.13 -20.07 -0.99
CA HIS A 113 10.48 -19.52 -0.92
C HIS A 113 10.93 -19.27 0.53
N ASN A 114 10.05 -18.69 1.37
CA ASN A 114 10.36 -18.35 2.75
C ASN A 114 10.48 -19.59 3.67
N LEU A 115 10.00 -20.75 3.23
CA LEU A 115 10.16 -22.01 3.94
C LEU A 115 11.57 -22.61 3.73
N TRP A 116 12.16 -22.39 2.54
CA TRP A 116 13.41 -23.03 2.14
C TRP A 116 14.61 -22.09 2.10
N TYR A 117 14.38 -20.75 2.14
CA TYR A 117 15.47 -19.78 2.03
C TYR A 117 15.40 -18.73 3.15
N ASP A 118 16.57 -18.34 3.66
CA ASP A 118 16.69 -17.33 4.74
C ASP A 118 16.28 -15.92 4.28
N ARG A 119 16.43 -15.62 2.98
CA ARG A 119 16.08 -14.33 2.41
C ARG A 119 14.58 -14.25 2.18
N LYS A 120 13.88 -13.56 3.06
CA LYS A 120 12.41 -13.44 3.00
C LYS A 120 11.94 -12.65 1.79
N ARG A 121 11.00 -13.25 1.05
CA ARG A 121 10.32 -12.61 -0.09
C ARG A 121 8.97 -12.05 0.36
N GLY A 122 8.70 -10.77 0.05
CA GLY A 122 7.40 -10.15 0.27
C GLY A 122 6.39 -10.55 -0.81
N ALA A 123 5.11 -10.60 -0.44
CA ALA A 123 4.00 -10.86 -1.34
C ALA A 123 2.89 -9.79 -1.17
N SER A 124 3.25 -8.60 -0.69
CA SER A 124 2.30 -7.49 -0.55
C SER A 124 2.11 -6.80 -1.89
N THR A 125 0.87 -6.57 -2.28
CA THR A 125 0.49 -5.85 -3.49
C THR A 125 0.42 -4.34 -3.25
N LEU A 126 0.38 -3.54 -4.32
CA LEU A 126 0.13 -2.09 -4.21
C LEU A 126 -1.21 -1.79 -3.56
N SER A 127 -2.25 -2.58 -3.86
CA SER A 127 -3.58 -2.45 -3.26
C SER A 127 -3.56 -2.71 -1.75
N MET A 128 -2.79 -3.70 -1.28
CA MET A 128 -2.61 -3.96 0.16
C MET A 128 -1.86 -2.82 0.86
N GLN A 129 -0.84 -2.27 0.20
CA GLN A 129 -0.08 -1.15 0.74
C GLN A 129 -0.95 0.11 0.82
N LEU A 130 -1.72 0.41 -0.24
CA LEU A 130 -2.64 1.55 -0.26
C LEU A 130 -3.75 1.39 0.78
N ALA A 131 -4.37 0.22 0.91
CA ALA A 131 -5.36 -0.03 1.95
C ALA A 131 -4.81 0.28 3.34
N GLY A 132 -3.56 -0.12 3.63
CA GLY A 132 -2.87 0.23 4.87
C GLY A 132 -2.54 1.73 5.02
N LEU A 133 -2.48 2.52 3.94
CA LEU A 133 -2.31 3.97 4.00
C LEU A 133 -3.62 4.70 4.24
N LEU A 134 -4.74 4.14 3.77
CA LEU A 134 -6.08 4.73 3.91
C LEU A 134 -6.71 4.44 5.26
N ASP A 135 -6.33 3.36 5.92
CA ASP A 135 -6.83 2.96 7.23
C ASP A 135 -5.70 3.02 8.27
N PRO A 136 -5.76 3.96 9.24
CA PRO A 136 -4.75 4.07 10.30
C PRO A 136 -4.61 2.81 11.15
N GLU A 137 -5.67 2.02 11.34
CA GLU A 137 -5.63 0.77 12.10
C GLU A 137 -4.85 -0.31 11.34
N LEU A 138 -4.95 -0.33 10.02
CA LEU A 138 -4.15 -1.20 9.15
C LEU A 138 -2.72 -0.70 8.94
N ALA A 139 -2.49 0.59 9.16
CA ALA A 139 -1.18 1.24 9.06
C ALA A 139 -0.24 0.92 10.24
N LEU A 140 -0.73 0.26 11.29
CA LEU A 140 0.02 -0.08 12.50
C LEU A 140 1.26 -0.96 12.20
N GLY A 141 2.36 -0.33 12.07
CA GLY A 141 3.69 -0.90 11.80
C GLY A 141 4.77 0.17 11.72
N ARG A 142 4.40 1.46 11.78
CA ARG A 142 5.34 2.60 11.69
C ARG A 142 5.92 3.06 13.02
N GLY A 143 5.40 2.64 14.15
CA GLY A 143 5.80 3.09 15.48
C GLY A 143 6.54 2.04 16.29
N GLY A 144 7.59 1.38 15.78
CA GLY A 144 8.50 0.56 16.62
C GLY A 144 7.89 -0.72 17.19
N MET A 145 6.73 -1.17 16.74
CA MET A 145 6.16 -2.44 17.19
C MET A 145 6.64 -3.64 16.36
N PRO A 146 6.76 -4.84 16.97
CA PRO A 146 7.31 -6.01 16.33
C PRO A 146 6.45 -6.44 15.14
N ARG A 147 7.12 -6.85 14.06
CA ARG A 147 6.63 -7.54 12.86
C ARG A 147 5.11 -7.73 12.80
N ARG A 148 4.48 -7.16 11.78
CA ARG A 148 3.05 -7.37 11.45
C ARG A 148 2.64 -8.81 11.69
N SER A 149 1.64 -9.02 12.56
CA SER A 149 1.08 -10.35 12.79
C SER A 149 0.50 -10.92 11.49
N LEU A 150 0.38 -12.24 11.38
CA LEU A 150 -0.28 -12.86 10.22
C LEU A 150 -1.72 -12.35 10.07
N GLY A 151 -2.41 -12.05 11.17
CA GLY A 151 -3.74 -11.44 11.17
C GLY A 151 -3.76 -10.07 10.46
N GLN A 152 -2.87 -9.17 10.82
CA GLN A 152 -2.80 -7.83 10.17
C GLN A 152 -2.55 -7.92 8.66
N LYS A 153 -1.76 -8.89 8.19
CA LYS A 153 -1.57 -9.12 6.75
C LYS A 153 -2.84 -9.60 6.08
N TRP A 154 -3.62 -10.40 6.81
CA TRP A 154 -4.89 -10.89 6.33
C TRP A 154 -5.92 -9.76 6.22
N ASP A 155 -6.02 -8.90 7.24
CA ASP A 155 -6.88 -7.73 7.24
C ASP A 155 -6.54 -6.77 6.09
N GLN A 156 -5.25 -6.56 5.84
CA GLN A 156 -4.79 -5.80 4.67
C GLN A 156 -5.19 -6.46 3.33
N ALA A 157 -5.18 -7.78 3.26
CA ALA A 157 -5.59 -8.50 2.06
C ALA A 157 -7.09 -8.34 1.79
N LEU A 158 -7.93 -8.46 2.83
CA LEU A 158 -9.38 -8.23 2.74
C LEU A 158 -9.70 -6.78 2.38
N ALA A 159 -9.04 -5.81 3.01
CA ALA A 159 -9.19 -4.40 2.69
C ALA A 159 -8.75 -4.07 1.26
N ALA A 160 -7.69 -4.72 0.74
CA ALA A 160 -7.27 -4.57 -0.64
C ALA A 160 -8.29 -5.10 -1.65
N GLN A 161 -8.95 -6.22 -1.35
CA GLN A 161 -10.04 -6.74 -2.18
C GLN A 161 -11.25 -5.80 -2.15
N ALA A 162 -11.62 -5.29 -0.98
CA ALA A 162 -12.70 -4.30 -0.84
C ALA A 162 -12.38 -2.99 -1.58
N LEU A 163 -11.11 -2.56 -1.56
CA LEU A 163 -10.63 -1.39 -2.30
C LEU A 163 -10.80 -1.60 -3.82
N GLU A 164 -10.35 -2.73 -4.36
CA GLU A 164 -10.45 -3.03 -5.79
C GLU A 164 -11.88 -3.32 -6.27
N ALA A 165 -12.79 -3.65 -5.37
CA ALA A 165 -14.22 -3.72 -5.69
C ALA A 165 -14.86 -2.33 -5.90
N ARG A 166 -14.22 -1.24 -5.45
CA ARG A 166 -14.75 0.14 -5.49
C ARG A 166 -13.94 1.08 -6.38
N TRP A 167 -12.63 0.85 -6.50
CA TRP A 167 -11.71 1.70 -7.23
C TRP A 167 -11.12 0.97 -8.42
N THR A 168 -10.88 1.68 -9.52
CA THR A 168 -10.15 1.12 -10.65
C THR A 168 -8.66 0.99 -10.34
N LYS A 169 -7.96 0.16 -11.10
CA LYS A 169 -6.50 0.00 -11.00
C LYS A 169 -5.76 1.32 -11.17
N GLU A 170 -6.22 2.15 -12.09
CA GLU A 170 -5.66 3.48 -12.34
C GLU A 170 -5.84 4.39 -11.13
N GLN A 171 -7.01 4.37 -10.49
CA GLN A 171 -7.28 5.15 -9.28
C GLN A 171 -6.39 4.69 -8.11
N ILE A 172 -6.20 3.39 -7.96
CA ILE A 172 -5.32 2.82 -6.94
C ILE A 172 -3.88 3.24 -7.18
N LEU A 173 -3.38 3.13 -8.41
CA LEU A 173 -2.03 3.53 -8.77
C LEU A 173 -1.82 5.04 -8.59
N GLU A 174 -2.78 5.87 -9.01
CA GLU A 174 -2.76 7.33 -8.83
C GLU A 174 -2.68 7.69 -7.34
N ALA A 175 -3.54 7.10 -6.52
CA ALA A 175 -3.56 7.35 -5.08
C ALA A 175 -2.26 6.88 -4.41
N TYR A 176 -1.76 5.71 -4.76
CA TYR A 176 -0.51 5.20 -4.22
C TYR A 176 0.67 6.15 -4.51
N LEU A 177 0.82 6.61 -5.75
CA LEU A 177 1.88 7.54 -6.15
C LEU A 177 1.80 8.89 -5.41
N ASN A 178 0.59 9.32 -5.03
CA ASN A 178 0.39 10.58 -4.29
C ASN A 178 0.47 10.43 -2.76
N LEU A 179 0.20 9.25 -2.20
CA LEU A 179 0.10 9.04 -0.76
C LEU A 179 1.25 8.24 -0.16
N ALA A 180 1.99 7.49 -0.99
CA ALA A 180 3.07 6.64 -0.50
C ALA A 180 4.14 7.47 0.22
N PRO A 181 4.55 7.03 1.42
CA PRO A 181 5.57 7.73 2.17
C PRO A 181 6.96 7.38 1.66
N PHE A 182 7.80 8.38 1.63
CA PHE A 182 9.22 8.28 1.42
C PHE A 182 9.97 8.46 2.74
N ARG A 183 11.30 8.46 2.69
CA ARG A 183 12.13 8.71 3.86
C ARG A 183 11.91 10.11 4.41
N GLY A 184 11.99 10.23 5.74
CA GLY A 184 11.75 11.49 6.44
C GLY A 184 10.28 11.86 6.46
N ASP A 185 9.99 13.07 6.07
CA ASP A 185 8.65 13.67 6.08
C ASP A 185 7.97 13.69 4.70
N LEU A 186 8.63 13.17 3.66
CA LEU A 186 8.14 13.22 2.29
C LEU A 186 6.96 12.25 2.09
N GLN A 187 5.87 12.76 1.52
CA GLN A 187 4.71 11.99 1.11
C GLN A 187 4.34 12.26 -0.34
N GLY A 188 4.22 11.18 -1.11
CA GLY A 188 3.95 11.21 -2.54
C GLY A 188 5.19 11.46 -3.40
N VAL A 189 5.11 10.94 -4.62
CA VAL A 189 6.19 11.07 -5.61
C VAL A 189 6.49 12.53 -5.95
N HIS A 190 5.47 13.40 -5.95
CA HIS A 190 5.67 14.81 -6.27
C HIS A 190 6.62 15.47 -5.26
N ALA A 191 6.39 15.27 -3.98
CA ALA A 191 7.28 15.80 -2.95
C ALA A 191 8.68 15.18 -3.01
N ALA A 192 8.78 13.88 -3.24
CA ALA A 192 10.04 13.17 -3.35
C ALA A 192 10.86 13.60 -4.59
N ALA A 193 10.23 13.70 -5.76
CA ALA A 193 10.87 14.15 -7.01
C ALA A 193 11.41 15.57 -6.88
N ARG A 194 10.59 16.47 -6.30
CA ARG A 194 11.01 17.85 -6.07
C ARG A 194 12.16 17.96 -5.09
N ALA A 195 12.10 17.22 -3.97
CA ALA A 195 13.13 17.28 -2.93
C ALA A 195 14.45 16.64 -3.35
N LEU A 196 14.42 15.51 -4.07
CA LEU A 196 15.62 14.74 -4.40
C LEU A 196 16.26 15.17 -5.73
N PHE A 197 15.46 15.62 -6.71
CA PHE A 197 15.93 15.86 -8.07
C PHE A 197 15.61 17.29 -8.57
N GLY A 198 14.81 18.08 -7.84
CA GLY A 198 14.36 19.40 -8.29
C GLY A 198 13.40 19.34 -9.48
N LYS A 199 12.82 18.18 -9.78
CA LYS A 199 12.00 17.90 -10.97
C LYS A 199 10.53 17.69 -10.64
N SER A 200 9.68 17.89 -11.64
CA SER A 200 8.29 17.43 -11.59
C SER A 200 8.20 15.92 -11.81
N PRO A 201 7.12 15.24 -11.39
CA PRO A 201 6.93 13.81 -11.64
C PRO A 201 6.89 13.41 -13.12
N ALA A 202 6.54 14.33 -14.02
CA ALA A 202 6.52 14.11 -15.46
C ALA A 202 7.92 14.06 -16.08
N GLU A 203 8.89 14.76 -15.48
CA GLU A 203 10.25 14.92 -15.99
C GLU A 203 11.22 13.82 -15.50
N LEU A 204 10.74 12.90 -14.68
CA LEU A 204 11.58 11.82 -14.14
C LEU A 204 12.05 10.88 -15.25
N GLY A 205 13.36 10.75 -15.39
CA GLY A 205 13.99 9.77 -16.26
C GLY A 205 14.06 8.39 -15.61
N ARG A 206 14.58 7.39 -16.34
CA ARG A 206 14.64 5.99 -15.88
C ARG A 206 15.46 5.82 -14.60
N ALA A 207 16.61 6.48 -14.48
CA ALA A 207 17.47 6.36 -13.31
C ALA A 207 16.78 6.91 -12.04
N GLU A 208 16.17 8.09 -12.14
CA GLU A 208 15.44 8.73 -11.04
C GLU A 208 14.20 7.92 -10.65
N ALA A 209 13.48 7.38 -11.63
CA ALA A 209 12.34 6.50 -11.44
C ALA A 209 12.71 5.23 -10.65
N LEU A 210 13.82 4.58 -10.99
CA LEU A 210 14.33 3.41 -10.27
C LEU A 210 14.74 3.76 -8.83
N ILE A 211 15.39 4.90 -8.62
CA ILE A 211 15.75 5.37 -7.28
C ILE A 211 14.50 5.56 -6.44
N LEU A 212 13.46 6.23 -6.95
CA LEU A 212 12.21 6.41 -6.22
C LEU A 212 11.51 5.09 -5.92
N ALA A 213 11.46 4.16 -6.88
CA ALA A 213 10.88 2.84 -6.66
C ALA A 213 11.61 2.04 -5.57
N VAL A 214 12.95 2.15 -5.49
CA VAL A 214 13.73 1.51 -4.42
C VAL A 214 13.48 2.19 -3.07
N LEU A 215 13.36 3.52 -3.02
CA LEU A 215 13.11 4.26 -1.78
C LEU A 215 11.71 4.00 -1.20
N LEU A 216 10.72 3.66 -2.02
CA LEU A 216 9.39 3.22 -1.57
C LEU A 216 9.43 1.86 -0.87
N ARG A 217 10.34 0.99 -1.27
CA ARG A 217 10.48 -0.37 -0.75
C ARG A 217 11.24 -0.45 0.58
N GLY A 218 11.97 0.55 0.96
CA GLY A 218 12.77 0.63 2.19
C GLY A 218 11.98 1.21 3.32
#